data_19d16f7414b8bd6543b35bc37a2ae6de
#
_entry.id   19d16f7414b8bd6543b35bc37a2ae6de
#
_cell.length_a   1.000
_cell.length_b   1.000
_cell.length_c   1.000
_cell.angle_alpha   90.00
_cell.angle_beta   90.00
_cell.angle_gamma   90.00
#
_symmetry.space_group_name_H-M   'P 1'
#
loop_
_entity.id
_entity.type
_entity.pdbx_description
1 polymer ?
#
loop_
_entity_poly.entity_id
_entity_poly.type
_entity_poly.pdbx_seq_one_letter_code
_entity_poly.pdbx_strand_id
1 'polypeptide(L)'
;MHVAILNKSTGWHTDQLCRALAERGHTGQVLPYEGLVARLGAGRGAGGGLSSDGAAIFDADAVFARFIPNGSLEQIIYRMDALHWIETRGVPVINSPRAIERSVDKFYTTALMQEAGLPTPETVVCEGTADAMAAVEAMGDVIVKPIFGSMGHGMVRVSDPDVAFRVVRALEQTRTVFYVQRAVNHDGRDVRVFVVGGRTLGAIERRTSDGGWRTNVSRGGSARPFDLPPEWEQLALRASAAIGADYAGVDLLPSREGPVFVLEVNGIPGWQGLQQATGIDVAAALVEHLAIRVRAGGAPKSGPADSSAFKPAAEIPS
;
A
#
# COMPACT_ATOMS: atom_id res chain seq x y z
N MET A 1 23.03 6.31 9.96
CA MET A 1 21.91 7.02 9.32
C MET A 1 20.97 7.52 10.40
N HIS A 2 20.41 8.71 10.19
CA HIS A 2 19.26 9.22 10.92
C HIS A 2 18.00 9.00 10.04
N VAL A 3 17.01 8.27 10.54
CA VAL A 3 15.83 7.87 9.78
C VAL A 3 14.56 8.44 10.41
N ALA A 4 13.82 9.24 9.67
CA ALA A 4 12.49 9.67 10.08
C ALA A 4 11.45 8.58 9.77
N ILE A 5 10.62 8.22 10.74
CA ILE A 5 9.55 7.24 10.59
C ILE A 5 8.22 7.99 10.67
N LEU A 6 7.65 8.33 9.52
CA LEU A 6 6.35 8.99 9.47
C LEU A 6 5.25 7.95 9.74
N ASN A 7 4.52 8.13 10.83
CA ASN A 7 3.44 7.25 11.25
C ASN A 7 2.37 8.05 12.01
N LYS A 8 1.22 7.45 12.26
CA LYS A 8 0.16 8.08 13.08
C LYS A 8 0.60 8.26 14.55
N SER A 9 1.28 7.26 15.11
CA SER A 9 1.73 7.19 16.50
C SER A 9 2.79 6.11 16.67
N THR A 10 3.43 6.06 17.84
CA THR A 10 4.28 4.92 18.22
C THR A 10 3.46 3.64 18.36
N GLY A 11 4.09 2.50 18.19
CA GLY A 11 3.48 1.17 18.33
C GLY A 11 4.44 0.07 17.91
N TRP A 12 4.00 -1.17 18.03
CA TRP A 12 4.85 -2.35 17.83
C TRP A 12 5.73 -2.29 16.57
N HIS A 13 5.17 -1.89 15.41
CA HIS A 13 5.94 -1.82 14.15
C HIS A 13 7.02 -0.74 14.17
N THR A 14 6.72 0.43 14.73
CA THR A 14 7.70 1.53 14.88
C THR A 14 8.77 1.16 15.88
N ASP A 15 8.41 0.48 16.98
CA ASP A 15 9.35 0.02 18.00
C ASP A 15 10.32 -1.01 17.42
N GLN A 16 9.82 -1.95 16.59
CA GLN A 16 10.67 -2.91 15.87
C GLN A 16 11.62 -2.23 14.88
N LEU A 17 11.17 -1.20 14.16
CA LEU A 17 12.05 -0.42 13.26
C LEU A 17 13.11 0.34 14.05
N CYS A 18 12.74 1.02 15.13
CA CYS A 18 13.70 1.73 15.98
C CYS A 18 14.74 0.79 16.60
N ARG A 19 14.31 -0.40 17.08
CA ARG A 19 15.20 -1.45 17.56
C ARG A 19 16.20 -1.88 16.47
N ALA A 20 15.68 -2.25 15.30
CA ALA A 20 16.51 -2.75 14.19
C ALA A 20 17.49 -1.69 13.66
N LEU A 21 17.12 -0.40 13.70
CA LEU A 21 18.01 0.73 13.40
C LEU A 21 19.12 0.84 14.46
N ALA A 22 18.75 0.84 15.74
CA ALA A 22 19.71 0.98 16.85
C ALA A 22 20.73 -0.16 16.88
N GLU A 23 20.31 -1.41 16.65
CA GLU A 23 21.20 -2.59 16.57
C GLU A 23 22.25 -2.48 15.46
N ARG A 24 22.01 -1.61 14.46
CA ARG A 24 22.93 -1.34 13.33
C ARG A 24 23.65 0.01 13.44
N GLY A 25 23.62 0.64 14.61
CA GLY A 25 24.25 1.95 14.85
C GLY A 25 23.57 3.11 14.14
N HIS A 26 22.27 2.99 13.89
CA HIS A 26 21.44 4.02 13.27
C HIS A 26 20.43 4.58 14.26
N THR A 27 19.87 5.77 13.99
CA THR A 27 18.83 6.39 14.82
C THR A 27 17.52 6.46 14.06
N GLY A 28 16.41 6.11 14.71
CA GLY A 28 15.05 6.24 14.20
C GLY A 28 14.25 7.21 15.05
N GLN A 29 13.58 8.16 14.41
CA GLN A 29 12.67 9.10 15.06
C GLN A 29 11.26 8.93 14.50
N VAL A 30 10.30 8.59 15.35
CA VAL A 30 8.88 8.49 14.96
C VAL A 30 8.26 9.87 14.99
N LEU A 31 7.68 10.29 13.88
CA LEU A 31 7.10 11.60 13.66
C LEU A 31 5.66 11.46 13.13
N PRO A 32 4.68 12.21 13.68
CA PRO A 32 3.29 12.10 13.23
C PRO A 32 3.07 12.84 11.90
N TYR A 33 2.20 12.27 11.02
CA TYR A 33 1.76 12.96 9.83
C TYR A 33 0.97 14.23 10.14
N GLU A 34 0.21 14.27 11.22
CA GLU A 34 -0.57 15.40 11.65
C GLU A 34 0.30 16.59 12.14
N GLY A 35 1.56 16.28 12.50
CA GLY A 35 2.56 17.29 12.88
C GLY A 35 3.30 17.92 11.70
N LEU A 36 3.01 17.48 10.44
CA LEU A 36 3.68 18.01 9.25
C LEU A 36 3.39 19.51 9.07
N VAL A 37 4.46 20.29 8.91
CA VAL A 37 4.42 21.73 8.61
C VAL A 37 5.35 22.04 7.46
N ALA A 38 4.77 22.47 6.33
CA ALA A 38 5.53 22.95 5.18
C ALA A 38 5.70 24.48 5.25
N ARG A 39 6.92 24.97 5.14
CA ARG A 39 7.23 26.42 5.03
C ARG A 39 7.81 26.67 3.65
N LEU A 40 7.16 27.56 2.90
CA LEU A 40 7.51 27.89 1.52
C LEU A 40 7.86 29.38 1.39
N GLY A 41 8.58 29.73 0.33
CA GLY A 41 8.88 31.14 0.02
C GLY A 41 10.10 31.75 0.73
N ALA A 42 10.69 31.07 1.73
CA ALA A 42 11.84 31.59 2.48
C ALA A 42 13.21 31.36 1.82
N GLY A 43 13.27 30.85 0.58
CA GLY A 43 14.51 30.48 -0.12
C GLY A 43 15.20 29.24 0.47
N ARG A 44 16.16 28.68 -0.29
CA ARG A 44 16.96 27.55 0.21
C ARG A 44 17.92 28.07 1.30
N GLY A 45 17.70 27.66 2.55
CA GLY A 45 18.57 28.01 3.68
C GLY A 45 18.01 29.03 4.67
N ALA A 46 16.89 29.71 4.38
CA ALA A 46 16.31 30.71 5.28
C ALA A 46 15.02 30.23 5.95
N GLY A 47 15.02 29.06 6.60
CA GLY A 47 13.88 28.58 7.41
C GLY A 47 12.73 27.96 6.62
N GLY A 48 12.81 27.84 5.28
CA GLY A 48 11.85 27.09 4.46
C GLY A 48 12.14 25.58 4.48
N GLY A 49 11.11 24.74 4.56
CA GLY A 49 11.28 23.30 4.57
C GLY A 49 10.06 22.54 5.07
N LEU A 50 10.24 21.23 5.26
CA LEU A 50 9.23 20.36 5.85
C LEU A 50 9.70 19.89 7.22
N SER A 51 8.86 20.02 8.22
CA SER A 51 9.10 19.53 9.58
C SER A 51 7.89 18.77 10.12
N SER A 52 8.12 17.94 11.13
CA SER A 52 7.04 17.36 11.94
C SER A 52 7.44 17.43 13.40
N ASP A 53 6.57 17.93 14.25
CA ASP A 53 6.82 18.19 15.69
C ASP A 53 8.15 18.91 15.94
N GLY A 54 8.49 19.86 15.07
CA GLY A 54 9.72 20.65 15.17
C GLY A 54 10.97 19.98 14.58
N ALA A 55 10.95 18.68 14.26
CA ALA A 55 12.05 17.99 13.60
C ALA A 55 12.05 18.28 12.10
N ALA A 56 13.21 18.67 11.53
CA ALA A 56 13.36 18.92 10.12
C ALA A 56 13.47 17.58 9.34
N ILE A 57 12.51 17.31 8.46
CA ILE A 57 12.45 16.05 7.71
C ILE A 57 13.59 15.93 6.69
N PHE A 58 13.99 17.05 6.07
CA PHE A 58 15.04 17.05 5.03
C PHE A 58 16.46 16.79 5.58
N ASP A 59 16.63 16.82 6.89
CA ASP A 59 17.90 16.49 7.56
C ASP A 59 18.04 14.98 7.79
N ALA A 60 16.97 14.20 7.55
CA ALA A 60 17.03 12.76 7.62
C ALA A 60 17.75 12.16 6.40
N ASP A 61 18.50 11.08 6.63
CA ASP A 61 19.13 10.29 5.56
C ASP A 61 18.09 9.52 4.73
N ALA A 62 16.95 9.18 5.34
CA ALA A 62 15.84 8.50 4.70
C ALA A 62 14.54 8.63 5.51
N VAL A 63 13.42 8.33 4.87
CA VAL A 63 12.08 8.30 5.48
C VAL A 63 11.43 6.93 5.32
N PHE A 64 10.98 6.33 6.43
CA PHE A 64 9.97 5.28 6.38
C PHE A 64 8.58 5.90 6.40
N ALA A 65 7.84 5.76 5.29
CA ALA A 65 6.42 6.09 5.24
C ALA A 65 5.62 4.89 5.76
N ARG A 66 5.06 5.04 6.97
CA ARG A 66 4.22 4.00 7.58
C ARG A 66 2.76 4.42 7.51
N PHE A 67 1.93 3.94 8.41
CA PHE A 67 0.49 4.12 8.36
C PHE A 67 0.08 5.60 8.22
N ILE A 68 -0.43 5.94 7.04
CA ILE A 68 -0.99 7.27 6.75
C ILE A 68 -2.38 7.34 7.40
N PRO A 69 -2.62 8.28 8.33
CA PRO A 69 -3.90 8.37 9.01
C PRO A 69 -5.04 8.71 8.04
N ASN A 70 -6.25 8.24 8.35
CA ASN A 70 -7.44 8.67 7.64
C ASN A 70 -7.62 10.20 7.77
N GLY A 71 -8.22 10.80 6.77
CA GLY A 71 -8.46 12.23 6.74
C GLY A 71 -9.37 12.65 5.59
N SER A 72 -9.61 13.95 5.44
CA SER A 72 -10.25 14.51 4.26
C SER A 72 -9.38 14.29 3.03
N LEU A 73 -9.95 14.47 1.83
CA LEU A 73 -9.20 14.42 0.58
C LEU A 73 -7.99 15.37 0.60
N GLU A 74 -8.18 16.61 1.09
CA GLU A 74 -7.11 17.61 1.23
C GLU A 74 -5.99 17.12 2.14
N GLN A 75 -6.31 16.53 3.30
CA GLN A 75 -5.32 16.00 4.22
C GLN A 75 -4.53 14.83 3.62
N ILE A 76 -5.19 13.95 2.88
CA ILE A 76 -4.52 12.82 2.22
C ILE A 76 -3.60 13.34 1.11
N ILE A 77 -4.08 14.24 0.25
CA ILE A 77 -3.27 14.88 -0.79
C ILE A 77 -2.06 15.57 -0.17
N TYR A 78 -2.25 16.43 0.83
CA TYR A 78 -1.16 17.13 1.50
C TYR A 78 -0.08 16.18 2.05
N ARG A 79 -0.48 15.07 2.68
CA ARG A 79 0.47 14.07 3.20
C ARG A 79 1.23 13.36 2.07
N MET A 80 0.55 13.03 0.99
CA MET A 80 1.18 12.41 -0.19
C MET A 80 2.12 13.39 -0.90
N ASP A 81 1.72 14.64 -1.10
CA ASP A 81 2.56 15.69 -1.68
C ASP A 81 3.80 15.96 -0.82
N ALA A 82 3.66 15.91 0.51
CA ALA A 82 4.80 16.01 1.42
C ALA A 82 5.81 14.87 1.19
N LEU A 83 5.35 13.63 1.00
CA LEU A 83 6.22 12.49 0.67
C LEU A 83 6.89 12.66 -0.70
N HIS A 84 6.15 13.11 -1.72
CA HIS A 84 6.71 13.44 -3.04
C HIS A 84 7.76 14.56 -2.96
N TRP A 85 7.51 15.57 -2.14
CA TRP A 85 8.46 16.66 -1.94
C TRP A 85 9.75 16.17 -1.25
N ILE A 86 9.65 15.26 -0.28
CA ILE A 86 10.80 14.62 0.36
C ILE A 86 11.67 13.90 -0.70
N GLU A 87 11.07 13.10 -1.58
CA GLU A 87 11.81 12.44 -2.68
C GLU A 87 12.43 13.45 -3.66
N THR A 88 11.69 14.49 -4.04
CA THR A 88 12.21 15.57 -4.91
C THR A 88 13.42 16.28 -4.30
N ARG A 89 13.51 16.33 -2.98
CA ARG A 89 14.68 16.85 -2.23
C ARG A 89 15.83 15.86 -2.15
N GLY A 90 15.67 14.65 -2.68
CA GLY A 90 16.69 13.61 -2.73
C GLY A 90 16.78 12.75 -1.48
N VAL A 91 15.84 12.88 -0.54
CA VAL A 91 15.74 11.99 0.62
C VAL A 91 14.93 10.75 0.22
N PRO A 92 15.50 9.53 0.29
CA PRO A 92 14.78 8.31 -0.05
C PRO A 92 13.56 8.10 0.85
N VAL A 93 12.43 7.76 0.26
CA VAL A 93 11.20 7.38 0.98
C VAL A 93 10.90 5.91 0.70
N ILE A 94 10.66 5.11 1.72
CA ILE A 94 10.28 3.69 1.61
C ILE A 94 8.92 3.44 2.28
N ASN A 95 7.92 2.93 1.56
CA ASN A 95 7.88 2.84 0.09
C ASN A 95 7.78 4.22 -0.53
N SER A 96 8.16 4.31 -1.81
CA SER A 96 7.98 5.57 -2.54
C SER A 96 6.51 6.01 -2.49
N PRO A 97 6.21 7.32 -2.47
CA PRO A 97 4.83 7.80 -2.50
C PRO A 97 4.05 7.23 -3.68
N ARG A 98 4.66 7.10 -4.85
CA ARG A 98 4.04 6.48 -6.03
C ARG A 98 3.65 5.01 -5.79
N ALA A 99 4.48 4.22 -5.10
CA ALA A 99 4.14 2.83 -4.77
C ALA A 99 3.01 2.76 -3.74
N ILE A 100 2.98 3.69 -2.79
CA ILE A 100 1.89 3.81 -1.82
C ILE A 100 0.57 4.12 -2.52
N GLU A 101 0.52 5.15 -3.37
CA GLU A 101 -0.66 5.54 -4.14
C GLU A 101 -1.22 4.37 -4.96
N ARG A 102 -0.33 3.64 -5.66
CA ARG A 102 -0.72 2.45 -6.43
C ARG A 102 -1.29 1.35 -5.56
N SER A 103 -0.77 1.15 -4.36
CA SER A 103 -1.17 0.04 -3.47
C SER A 103 -2.45 0.30 -2.69
N VAL A 104 -2.81 1.57 -2.43
CA VAL A 104 -4.04 1.90 -1.69
C VAL A 104 -5.28 1.94 -2.58
N ASP A 105 -5.10 2.17 -3.87
CA ASP A 105 -6.14 2.19 -4.89
C ASP A 105 -6.35 0.78 -5.48
N LYS A 106 -7.41 0.11 -5.07
CA LYS A 106 -7.72 -1.26 -5.53
C LYS A 106 -7.95 -1.34 -7.04
N PHE A 107 -8.57 -0.31 -7.64
CA PHE A 107 -8.76 -0.28 -9.09
C PHE A 107 -7.42 -0.22 -9.80
N TYR A 108 -6.58 0.76 -9.43
CA TYR A 108 -5.31 0.94 -10.11
C TYR A 108 -4.33 -0.21 -9.86
N THR A 109 -4.31 -0.76 -8.62
CA THR A 109 -3.56 -2.00 -8.34
C THR A 109 -4.01 -3.14 -9.25
N THR A 110 -5.32 -3.39 -9.37
CA THR A 110 -5.85 -4.48 -10.22
C THR A 110 -5.51 -4.27 -11.69
N ALA A 111 -5.62 -3.04 -12.18
CA ALA A 111 -5.23 -2.71 -13.56
C ALA A 111 -3.74 -2.98 -13.81
N LEU A 112 -2.85 -2.58 -12.88
CA LEU A 112 -1.41 -2.87 -12.98
C LEU A 112 -1.10 -4.38 -12.94
N MET A 113 -1.84 -5.16 -12.13
CA MET A 113 -1.70 -6.62 -12.13
C MET A 113 -2.12 -7.21 -13.48
N GLN A 114 -3.23 -6.75 -14.05
CA GLN A 114 -3.70 -7.19 -15.36
C GLN A 114 -2.68 -6.85 -16.47
N GLU A 115 -2.18 -5.61 -16.51
CA GLU A 115 -1.14 -5.19 -17.47
C GLU A 115 0.15 -6.01 -17.33
N ALA A 116 0.48 -6.43 -16.11
CA ALA A 116 1.60 -7.34 -15.85
C ALA A 116 1.29 -8.81 -16.22
N GLY A 117 0.10 -9.13 -16.73
CA GLY A 117 -0.32 -10.50 -17.07
C GLY A 117 -0.40 -11.41 -15.84
N LEU A 118 -0.78 -10.86 -14.68
CA LEU A 118 -1.00 -11.61 -13.46
C LEU A 118 -2.48 -12.00 -13.32
N PRO A 119 -2.79 -13.21 -12.85
CA PRO A 119 -4.16 -13.64 -12.65
C PRO A 119 -4.81 -12.83 -11.53
N THR A 120 -5.88 -12.08 -11.85
CA THR A 120 -6.75 -11.38 -10.92
C THR A 120 -8.19 -11.84 -11.11
N PRO A 121 -9.04 -11.84 -10.07
CA PRO A 121 -10.45 -12.15 -10.27
C PRO A 121 -11.10 -11.11 -11.20
N GLU A 122 -12.05 -11.56 -12.01
CA GLU A 122 -12.82 -10.68 -12.90
C GLU A 122 -13.42 -9.50 -12.10
N THR A 123 -13.21 -8.28 -12.58
CA THR A 123 -13.53 -7.06 -11.83
C THR A 123 -14.09 -6.00 -12.77
N VAL A 124 -15.18 -5.38 -12.35
CA VAL A 124 -15.76 -4.18 -12.99
C VAL A 124 -15.70 -3.03 -12.01
N VAL A 125 -15.22 -1.89 -12.48
CA VAL A 125 -15.19 -0.65 -11.70
C VAL A 125 -15.94 0.44 -12.45
N CYS A 126 -16.93 1.04 -11.80
CA CYS A 126 -17.82 2.02 -12.44
C CYS A 126 -18.42 2.99 -11.42
N GLU A 127 -18.98 4.10 -11.90
CA GLU A 127 -19.74 5.06 -11.10
C GLU A 127 -21.26 4.87 -11.27
N GLY A 128 -21.67 4.30 -12.41
CA GLY A 128 -23.07 4.09 -12.75
C GLY A 128 -23.67 2.87 -12.02
N THR A 129 -24.86 3.07 -11.42
CA THR A 129 -25.61 1.97 -10.78
C THR A 129 -26.05 0.90 -11.78
N ALA A 130 -26.39 1.31 -13.01
CA ALA A 130 -26.78 0.38 -14.07
C ALA A 130 -25.63 -0.56 -14.45
N ASP A 131 -24.42 -0.02 -14.60
CA ASP A 131 -23.21 -0.80 -14.92
C ASP A 131 -22.83 -1.74 -13.77
N ALA A 132 -22.95 -1.25 -12.52
CA ALA A 132 -22.72 -2.07 -11.34
C ALA A 132 -23.69 -3.26 -11.25
N MET A 133 -24.97 -3.03 -11.51
CA MET A 133 -25.99 -4.09 -11.53
C MET A 133 -25.80 -5.06 -12.69
N ALA A 134 -25.46 -4.58 -13.89
CA ALA A 134 -25.12 -5.43 -15.02
C ALA A 134 -23.91 -6.34 -14.72
N ALA A 135 -22.89 -5.81 -14.02
CA ALA A 135 -21.75 -6.60 -13.59
C ALA A 135 -22.15 -7.69 -12.56
N VAL A 136 -23.02 -7.37 -11.61
CA VAL A 136 -23.56 -8.36 -10.65
C VAL A 136 -24.32 -9.45 -11.37
N GLU A 137 -25.19 -9.10 -12.31
CA GLU A 137 -25.99 -10.06 -13.09
C GLU A 137 -25.10 -10.98 -13.93
N ALA A 138 -24.10 -10.43 -14.60
CA ALA A 138 -23.15 -11.20 -15.42
C ALA A 138 -22.27 -12.14 -14.61
N MET A 139 -21.82 -11.73 -13.43
CA MET A 139 -20.91 -12.51 -12.57
C MET A 139 -21.66 -13.47 -11.61
N GLY A 140 -22.87 -13.14 -11.20
CA GLY A 140 -23.71 -13.93 -10.27
C GLY A 140 -23.31 -13.79 -8.81
N ASP A 141 -22.16 -14.33 -8.38
CA ASP A 141 -21.64 -14.20 -7.01
C ASP A 141 -20.46 -13.22 -6.98
N VAL A 142 -20.63 -12.11 -6.31
CA VAL A 142 -19.67 -11.00 -6.33
C VAL A 142 -19.32 -10.49 -4.94
N ILE A 143 -18.18 -9.83 -4.84
CA ILE A 143 -17.79 -9.04 -3.69
C ILE A 143 -17.73 -7.58 -4.10
N VAL A 144 -18.60 -6.75 -3.52
CA VAL A 144 -18.57 -5.30 -3.66
C VAL A 144 -17.62 -4.76 -2.61
N LYS A 145 -16.65 -3.95 -3.04
CA LYS A 145 -15.58 -3.40 -2.18
C LYS A 145 -15.50 -1.89 -2.30
N PRO A 146 -15.15 -1.16 -1.25
CA PRO A 146 -14.69 0.22 -1.41
C PRO A 146 -13.34 0.25 -2.13
N ILE A 147 -13.11 1.23 -3.01
CA ILE A 147 -11.80 1.40 -3.67
C ILE A 147 -10.71 1.59 -2.63
N PHE A 148 -10.95 2.49 -1.68
CA PHE A 148 -10.06 2.73 -0.54
C PHE A 148 -10.56 2.00 0.70
N GLY A 149 -9.66 1.39 1.44
CA GLY A 149 -9.98 0.68 2.67
C GLY A 149 -9.09 -0.54 2.88
N SER A 150 -9.01 -0.99 4.12
CA SER A 150 -8.15 -2.11 4.55
C SER A 150 -8.90 -3.05 5.48
N MET A 151 -8.29 -4.20 5.79
CA MET A 151 -8.80 -5.19 6.76
C MET A 151 -10.20 -5.74 6.44
N GLY A 152 -10.64 -5.68 5.18
CA GLY A 152 -11.95 -6.18 4.77
C GLY A 152 -13.16 -5.37 5.29
N HIS A 153 -12.93 -4.13 5.77
CA HIS A 153 -14.02 -3.26 6.14
C HIS A 153 -14.79 -2.78 4.90
N GLY A 154 -16.12 -2.72 5.01
CA GLY A 154 -17.00 -2.26 3.93
C GLY A 154 -17.18 -3.25 2.78
N MET A 155 -16.57 -4.44 2.81
CA MET A 155 -16.77 -5.46 1.79
C MET A 155 -18.07 -6.22 2.02
N VAL A 156 -18.86 -6.39 0.95
CA VAL A 156 -20.13 -7.15 0.97
C VAL A 156 -20.09 -8.21 -0.12
N ARG A 157 -20.32 -9.48 0.22
CA ARG A 157 -20.55 -10.55 -0.75
C ARG A 157 -22.03 -10.64 -1.07
N VAL A 158 -22.38 -10.67 -2.34
CA VAL A 158 -23.76 -10.67 -2.83
C VAL A 158 -23.90 -11.66 -3.97
N SER A 159 -24.91 -12.54 -3.87
CA SER A 159 -25.31 -13.47 -4.91
C SER A 159 -26.78 -13.33 -5.29
N ASP A 160 -27.56 -12.60 -4.50
CA ASP A 160 -28.96 -12.30 -4.74
C ASP A 160 -29.12 -10.93 -5.39
N PRO A 161 -29.77 -10.83 -6.58
CA PRO A 161 -29.94 -9.56 -7.29
C PRO A 161 -30.70 -8.48 -6.52
N ASP A 162 -31.71 -8.85 -5.73
CA ASP A 162 -32.47 -7.88 -4.94
C ASP A 162 -31.64 -7.30 -3.79
N VAL A 163 -30.81 -8.13 -3.16
CA VAL A 163 -29.85 -7.68 -2.14
C VAL A 163 -28.78 -6.80 -2.80
N ALA A 164 -28.26 -7.20 -3.97
CA ALA A 164 -27.30 -6.41 -4.73
C ALA A 164 -27.83 -5.02 -5.06
N PHE A 165 -29.07 -4.92 -5.54
CA PHE A 165 -29.71 -3.65 -5.85
C PHE A 165 -29.75 -2.73 -4.62
N ARG A 166 -30.12 -3.26 -3.45
CA ARG A 166 -30.15 -2.47 -2.20
C ARG A 166 -28.77 -2.02 -1.76
N VAL A 167 -27.76 -2.87 -1.90
CA VAL A 167 -26.34 -2.53 -1.59
C VAL A 167 -25.84 -1.44 -2.51
N VAL A 168 -26.06 -1.58 -3.83
CA VAL A 168 -25.66 -0.59 -4.84
C VAL A 168 -26.37 0.75 -4.59
N ARG A 169 -27.68 0.74 -4.32
CA ARG A 169 -28.44 1.96 -4.00
C ARG A 169 -27.98 2.64 -2.72
N ALA A 170 -27.61 1.88 -1.69
CA ALA A 170 -27.05 2.44 -0.46
C ALA A 170 -25.69 3.10 -0.68
N LEU A 171 -24.83 2.49 -1.49
CA LEU A 171 -23.51 3.03 -1.83
C LEU A 171 -23.62 4.26 -2.74
N GLU A 172 -24.57 4.30 -3.65
CA GLU A 172 -24.84 5.47 -4.50
C GLU A 172 -25.09 6.74 -3.67
N GLN A 173 -25.79 6.64 -2.54
CA GLN A 173 -26.04 7.78 -1.64
C GLN A 173 -24.75 8.43 -1.12
N THR A 174 -23.67 7.66 -1.05
CA THR A 174 -22.36 8.15 -0.61
C THR A 174 -21.45 8.57 -1.76
N ARG A 175 -21.95 8.56 -3.00
CA ARG A 175 -21.21 8.87 -4.23
C ARG A 175 -19.91 8.04 -4.34
N THR A 176 -20.01 6.77 -3.98
CA THR A 176 -18.90 5.83 -4.01
C THR A 176 -18.72 5.25 -5.41
N VAL A 177 -17.50 5.08 -5.86
CA VAL A 177 -17.21 4.28 -7.05
C VAL A 177 -17.41 2.80 -6.70
N PHE A 178 -18.14 2.07 -7.54
CA PHE A 178 -18.41 0.65 -7.36
C PHE A 178 -17.21 -0.16 -7.84
N TYR A 179 -16.65 -0.99 -6.98
CA TYR A 179 -15.67 -2.01 -7.33
C TYR A 179 -16.34 -3.36 -7.10
N VAL A 180 -16.78 -3.98 -8.18
CA VAL A 180 -17.52 -5.25 -8.21
C VAL A 180 -16.58 -6.34 -8.71
N GLN A 181 -16.28 -7.32 -7.89
CA GLN A 181 -15.34 -8.39 -8.21
C GLN A 181 -16.00 -9.75 -8.05
N ARG A 182 -15.82 -10.65 -9.03
CA ARG A 182 -16.29 -12.04 -8.94
C ARG A 182 -15.77 -12.70 -7.66
N ALA A 183 -16.64 -13.33 -6.89
CA ALA A 183 -16.27 -14.13 -5.75
C ALA A 183 -15.55 -15.40 -6.21
N VAL A 184 -14.33 -15.59 -5.71
CA VAL A 184 -13.54 -16.80 -5.99
C VAL A 184 -13.98 -17.92 -5.08
N ASN A 185 -14.24 -19.10 -5.63
CA ASN A 185 -14.47 -20.30 -4.83
C ASN A 185 -13.12 -20.79 -4.26
N HIS A 186 -12.96 -20.74 -2.92
CA HIS A 186 -11.72 -21.07 -2.24
C HIS A 186 -11.97 -21.80 -0.90
N ASP A 187 -10.94 -22.41 -0.31
CA ASP A 187 -11.03 -23.24 0.91
C ASP A 187 -10.97 -22.43 2.22
N GLY A 188 -11.39 -21.17 2.23
CA GLY A 188 -11.32 -20.33 3.42
C GLY A 188 -9.88 -19.99 3.84
N ARG A 189 -8.93 -20.03 2.89
CA ARG A 189 -7.53 -19.71 3.10
C ARG A 189 -7.00 -18.76 2.03
N ASP A 190 -6.03 -17.96 2.39
CA ASP A 190 -5.15 -17.24 1.49
C ASP A 190 -3.70 -17.33 1.96
N VAL A 191 -2.77 -16.90 1.12
CA VAL A 191 -1.35 -16.85 1.44
C VAL A 191 -0.86 -15.41 1.32
N ARG A 192 -0.33 -14.86 2.42
CA ARG A 192 0.37 -13.58 2.40
C ARG A 192 1.86 -13.81 2.24
N VAL A 193 2.41 -13.32 1.14
CA VAL A 193 3.84 -13.32 0.84
C VAL A 193 4.42 -11.95 1.17
N PHE A 194 5.50 -11.90 1.94
CA PHE A 194 6.20 -10.66 2.25
C PHE A 194 7.44 -10.55 1.36
N VAL A 195 7.48 -9.48 0.56
CA VAL A 195 8.56 -9.18 -0.40
C VAL A 195 9.34 -7.97 0.10
N VAL A 196 10.66 -8.01 0.04
CA VAL A 196 11.56 -6.90 0.37
C VAL A 196 12.68 -6.84 -0.66
N GLY A 197 12.89 -5.69 -1.30
CA GLY A 197 13.97 -5.48 -2.26
C GLY A 197 13.96 -6.47 -3.42
N GLY A 198 12.78 -6.84 -3.92
CA GLY A 198 12.61 -7.79 -5.01
C GLY A 198 12.89 -9.25 -4.65
N ARG A 199 12.93 -9.61 -3.36
CA ARG A 199 13.12 -10.98 -2.86
C ARG A 199 12.03 -11.34 -1.86
N THR A 200 11.60 -12.59 -1.87
CA THR A 200 10.67 -13.11 -0.87
C THR A 200 11.38 -13.25 0.48
N LEU A 201 10.83 -12.62 1.50
CA LEU A 201 11.33 -12.73 2.87
C LEU A 201 10.69 -13.92 3.60
N GLY A 202 9.42 -14.19 3.34
CA GLY A 202 8.68 -15.31 3.91
C GLY A 202 7.20 -15.24 3.52
N ALA A 203 6.49 -16.32 3.83
CA ALA A 203 5.05 -16.42 3.58
C ALA A 203 4.31 -17.06 4.75
N ILE A 204 3.05 -16.68 4.93
CA ILE A 204 2.13 -17.28 5.86
C ILE A 204 0.82 -17.64 5.18
N GLU A 205 0.30 -18.82 5.49
CA GLU A 205 -1.08 -19.15 5.22
C GLU A 205 -1.96 -18.56 6.32
N ARG A 206 -3.05 -17.90 5.90
CA ARG A 206 -4.09 -17.39 6.80
C ARG A 206 -5.37 -18.17 6.57
N ARG A 207 -6.01 -18.60 7.65
CA ARG A 207 -7.29 -19.33 7.59
C ARG A 207 -8.35 -18.63 8.43
N THR A 208 -9.58 -18.65 7.93
CA THR A 208 -10.74 -18.20 8.71
C THR A 208 -11.03 -19.21 9.83
N SER A 209 -11.47 -18.72 10.99
CA SER A 209 -11.89 -19.56 12.11
C SER A 209 -13.32 -20.14 11.95
N ASP A 210 -14.14 -19.49 11.13
CA ASP A 210 -15.58 -19.74 11.01
C ASP A 210 -16.02 -20.33 9.64
N GLY A 211 -15.03 -20.70 8.79
CA GLY A 211 -15.32 -21.15 7.42
C GLY A 211 -15.83 -20.04 6.50
N GLY A 212 -15.78 -18.79 6.93
CA GLY A 212 -16.17 -17.63 6.14
C GLY A 212 -15.25 -17.40 4.93
N TRP A 213 -15.68 -16.53 4.04
CA TRP A 213 -14.92 -16.18 2.84
C TRP A 213 -13.83 -15.10 3.08
N ARG A 214 -13.79 -14.49 4.28
CA ARG A 214 -12.80 -13.47 4.65
C ARG A 214 -11.68 -14.11 5.48
N THR A 215 -10.46 -14.07 4.98
CA THR A 215 -9.28 -14.74 5.56
C THR A 215 -8.42 -13.86 6.48
N ASN A 216 -8.85 -12.64 6.77
CA ASN A 216 -8.06 -11.66 7.52
C ASN A 216 -7.82 -12.10 8.98
N VAL A 217 -6.55 -12.20 9.40
CA VAL A 217 -6.12 -12.54 10.78
C VAL A 217 -6.69 -11.57 11.83
N SER A 218 -6.89 -10.29 11.48
CA SER A 218 -7.50 -9.28 12.37
C SER A 218 -8.91 -9.64 12.87
N ARG A 219 -9.54 -10.66 12.29
CA ARG A 219 -10.87 -11.18 12.67
C ARG A 219 -10.81 -12.52 13.38
N GLY A 220 -9.67 -12.89 13.96
CA GLY A 220 -9.51 -14.16 14.69
C GLY A 220 -9.05 -15.34 13.83
N GLY A 221 -8.62 -15.10 12.59
CA GLY A 221 -7.99 -16.11 11.74
C GLY A 221 -6.64 -16.57 12.30
N SER A 222 -6.25 -17.81 12.00
CA SER A 222 -4.93 -18.34 12.33
C SER A 222 -3.93 -18.02 11.21
N ALA A 223 -2.66 -17.80 11.60
CA ALA A 223 -1.54 -17.67 10.67
C ALA A 223 -0.51 -18.76 10.97
N ARG A 224 0.00 -19.43 9.93
CA ARG A 224 1.06 -20.43 10.04
C ARG A 224 2.10 -20.22 8.94
N PRO A 225 3.36 -20.63 9.14
CA PRO A 225 4.34 -20.63 8.08
C PRO A 225 3.84 -21.38 6.86
N PHE A 226 4.21 -20.90 5.69
CA PHE A 226 3.82 -21.52 4.43
C PHE A 226 5.05 -21.69 3.52
N ASP A 227 5.30 -22.94 3.11
CA ASP A 227 6.33 -23.26 2.13
C ASP A 227 5.83 -22.84 0.74
N LEU A 228 6.35 -21.71 0.26
CA LEU A 228 5.87 -21.05 -0.93
C LEU A 228 6.34 -21.78 -2.21
N PRO A 229 5.43 -22.31 -3.05
CA PRO A 229 5.81 -22.88 -4.33
C PRO A 229 6.48 -21.83 -5.24
N PRO A 230 7.48 -22.22 -6.07
CA PRO A 230 8.21 -21.28 -6.92
C PRO A 230 7.32 -20.44 -7.85
N GLU A 231 6.26 -21.05 -8.39
CA GLU A 231 5.29 -20.36 -9.24
C GLU A 231 4.49 -19.28 -8.47
N TRP A 232 4.17 -19.50 -7.20
CA TRP A 232 3.49 -18.52 -6.35
C TRP A 232 4.44 -17.40 -5.92
N GLU A 233 5.70 -17.76 -5.68
CA GLU A 233 6.77 -16.78 -5.43
C GLU A 233 6.89 -15.81 -6.60
N GLN A 234 6.92 -16.32 -7.84
CA GLN A 234 6.99 -15.48 -9.04
C GLN A 234 5.77 -14.55 -9.17
N LEU A 235 4.56 -15.02 -8.83
CA LEU A 235 3.38 -14.15 -8.79
C LEU A 235 3.58 -12.99 -7.81
N ALA A 236 4.06 -13.28 -6.59
CA ALA A 236 4.27 -12.25 -5.57
C ALA A 236 5.37 -11.26 -5.94
N LEU A 237 6.49 -11.72 -6.49
CA LEU A 237 7.59 -10.87 -6.92
C LEU A 237 7.17 -9.94 -8.06
N ARG A 238 6.49 -10.48 -9.09
CA ARG A 238 5.96 -9.69 -10.20
C ARG A 238 4.91 -8.68 -9.76
N ALA A 239 4.03 -9.07 -8.84
CA ALA A 239 3.01 -8.18 -8.27
C ALA A 239 3.63 -7.01 -7.50
N SER A 240 4.61 -7.27 -6.65
CA SER A 240 5.36 -6.24 -5.94
C SER A 240 6.10 -5.29 -6.90
N ALA A 241 6.73 -5.84 -7.95
CA ALA A 241 7.43 -5.07 -8.97
C ALA A 241 6.47 -4.18 -9.79
N ALA A 242 5.26 -4.65 -10.12
CA ALA A 242 4.28 -3.91 -10.91
C ALA A 242 3.82 -2.61 -10.23
N ILE A 243 3.71 -2.60 -8.90
CA ILE A 243 3.44 -1.37 -8.15
C ILE A 243 4.70 -0.54 -7.88
N GLY A 244 5.90 -1.11 -8.07
CA GLY A 244 7.18 -0.47 -7.80
C GLY A 244 7.51 -0.37 -6.31
N ALA A 245 7.08 -1.34 -5.50
CA ALA A 245 7.29 -1.33 -4.06
C ALA A 245 8.69 -1.80 -3.67
N ASP A 246 9.30 -1.10 -2.71
CA ASP A 246 10.51 -1.54 -2.01
C ASP A 246 10.23 -2.74 -1.11
N TYR A 247 9.05 -2.78 -0.50
CA TYR A 247 8.53 -3.91 0.24
C TYR A 247 7.00 -3.98 0.12
N ALA A 248 6.47 -5.18 0.12
CA ALA A 248 5.02 -5.38 0.00
C ALA A 248 4.56 -6.65 0.71
N GLY A 249 3.30 -6.65 1.12
CA GLY A 249 2.55 -7.86 1.45
C GLY A 249 1.63 -8.20 0.30
N VAL A 250 1.90 -9.30 -0.39
CA VAL A 250 1.10 -9.77 -1.52
C VAL A 250 0.16 -10.87 -1.05
N ASP A 251 -1.14 -10.68 -1.29
CA ASP A 251 -2.17 -11.66 -0.93
C ASP A 251 -2.50 -12.53 -2.15
N LEU A 252 -2.20 -13.82 -2.04
CA LEU A 252 -2.47 -14.84 -3.03
C LEU A 252 -3.67 -15.68 -2.60
N LEU A 253 -4.67 -15.80 -3.47
CA LEU A 253 -5.87 -16.58 -3.22
C LEU A 253 -5.92 -17.80 -4.15
N PRO A 254 -5.62 -19.01 -3.64
CA PRO A 254 -5.78 -20.23 -4.43
C PRO A 254 -7.27 -20.53 -4.62
N SER A 255 -7.71 -20.67 -5.87
CA SER A 255 -9.06 -21.12 -6.16
C SER A 255 -9.13 -22.67 -6.12
N ARG A 256 -10.32 -23.22 -5.91
CA ARG A 256 -10.53 -24.66 -5.92
C ARG A 256 -10.38 -25.26 -7.32
N GLU A 257 -10.77 -24.53 -8.36
CA GLU A 257 -10.94 -25.05 -9.71
C GLU A 257 -10.24 -24.17 -10.77
N GLY A 258 -9.28 -23.37 -10.36
CA GLY A 258 -8.64 -22.43 -11.26
C GLY A 258 -7.26 -21.97 -10.78
N PRO A 259 -6.80 -20.83 -11.27
CA PRO A 259 -5.48 -20.32 -10.93
C PRO A 259 -5.40 -19.83 -9.49
N VAL A 260 -4.17 -19.55 -9.06
CA VAL A 260 -3.91 -18.72 -7.88
C VAL A 260 -4.01 -17.27 -8.30
N PHE A 261 -4.94 -16.54 -7.70
CA PHE A 261 -5.14 -15.13 -7.99
C PHE A 261 -4.27 -14.23 -7.10
N VAL A 262 -3.73 -13.16 -7.68
CA VAL A 262 -3.22 -12.03 -6.92
C VAL A 262 -4.43 -11.17 -6.51
N LEU A 263 -4.74 -11.17 -5.23
CA LEU A 263 -5.94 -10.50 -4.71
C LEU A 263 -5.69 -9.06 -4.30
N GLU A 264 -4.53 -8.80 -3.68
CA GLU A 264 -4.14 -7.48 -3.17
C GLU A 264 -2.62 -7.39 -3.07
N VAL A 265 -2.09 -6.18 -3.32
CA VAL A 265 -0.70 -5.83 -3.02
C VAL A 265 -0.70 -4.66 -2.05
N ASN A 266 -0.26 -4.91 -0.83
CA ASN A 266 -0.24 -3.92 0.24
C ASN A 266 1.15 -3.29 0.35
N GLY A 267 1.30 -1.99 0.07
CA GLY A 267 2.56 -1.25 0.14
C GLY A 267 2.96 -0.81 1.54
N ILE A 268 2.06 -0.88 2.53
CA ILE A 268 2.38 -0.59 3.94
C ILE A 268 1.90 -1.77 4.81
N PRO A 269 2.39 -3.00 4.54
CA PRO A 269 1.90 -4.17 5.23
C PRO A 269 2.28 -4.16 6.72
N GLY A 270 1.39 -4.70 7.56
CA GLY A 270 1.75 -5.16 8.89
C GLY A 270 2.47 -6.51 8.77
N TRP A 271 3.47 -6.76 9.62
CA TRP A 271 4.25 -8.00 9.60
C TRP A 271 4.27 -8.76 10.92
N GLN A 272 3.51 -8.32 11.92
CA GLN A 272 3.50 -8.96 13.23
C GLN A 272 3.12 -10.46 13.13
N GLY A 273 2.10 -10.79 12.32
CA GLY A 273 1.70 -12.18 12.12
C GLY A 273 2.77 -13.03 11.42
N LEU A 274 3.49 -12.48 10.44
CA LEU A 274 4.61 -13.17 9.81
C LEU A 274 5.73 -13.45 10.81
N GLN A 275 6.15 -12.42 11.55
CA GLN A 275 7.24 -12.56 12.54
C GLN A 275 6.87 -13.55 13.65
N GLN A 276 5.63 -13.50 14.15
CA GLN A 276 5.14 -14.46 15.16
C GLN A 276 5.12 -15.91 14.67
N ALA A 277 4.69 -16.11 13.41
CA ALA A 277 4.58 -17.44 12.83
C ALA A 277 5.95 -18.05 12.45
N THR A 278 6.89 -17.23 11.95
CA THR A 278 8.13 -17.71 11.31
C THR A 278 9.40 -17.41 12.11
N GLY A 279 9.35 -16.48 13.07
CA GLY A 279 10.54 -15.97 13.77
C GLY A 279 11.40 -15.01 12.92
N ILE A 280 11.03 -14.71 11.69
CA ILE A 280 11.79 -13.82 10.79
C ILE A 280 11.76 -12.39 11.32
N ASP A 281 12.93 -11.77 11.47
CA ASP A 281 13.05 -10.36 11.82
C ASP A 281 12.84 -9.46 10.59
N VAL A 282 11.58 -9.10 10.37
CA VAL A 282 11.19 -8.30 9.22
C VAL A 282 11.76 -6.88 9.30
N ALA A 283 11.80 -6.29 10.50
CA ALA A 283 12.34 -4.94 10.68
C ALA A 283 13.82 -4.88 10.32
N ALA A 284 14.59 -5.91 10.69
CA ALA A 284 15.98 -6.05 10.30
C ALA A 284 16.16 -6.04 8.77
N ALA A 285 15.38 -6.84 8.05
CA ALA A 285 15.42 -6.91 6.58
C ALA A 285 15.03 -5.58 5.91
N LEU A 286 14.03 -4.87 6.47
CA LEU A 286 13.62 -3.55 5.99
C LEU A 286 14.72 -2.51 6.17
N VAL A 287 15.40 -2.49 7.33
CA VAL A 287 16.51 -1.57 7.61
C VAL A 287 17.72 -1.86 6.72
N GLU A 288 18.02 -3.14 6.45
CA GLU A 288 19.09 -3.53 5.51
C GLU A 288 18.79 -3.04 4.10
N HIS A 289 17.55 -3.23 3.63
CA HIS A 289 17.12 -2.73 2.32
C HIS A 289 17.18 -1.19 2.26
N LEU A 290 16.74 -0.49 3.31
CA LEU A 290 16.86 0.96 3.41
C LEU A 290 18.31 1.42 3.26
N ALA A 291 19.24 0.76 3.95
CA ALA A 291 20.66 1.10 3.87
C ALA A 291 21.24 0.90 2.45
N ILE A 292 20.74 -0.08 1.70
CA ILE A 292 21.08 -0.26 0.28
C ILE A 292 20.54 0.90 -0.54
N ARG A 293 19.29 1.28 -0.34
CA ARG A 293 18.64 2.40 -1.05
C ARG A 293 19.35 3.73 -0.80
N VAL A 294 19.71 4.03 0.44
CA VAL A 294 20.45 5.25 0.80
C VAL A 294 21.82 5.28 0.11
N ARG A 295 22.55 4.16 0.10
CA ARG A 295 23.85 4.08 -0.60
C ARG A 295 23.72 4.22 -2.11
N ALA A 296 22.70 3.65 -2.71
CA ALA A 296 22.44 3.75 -4.16
C ALA A 296 21.98 5.15 -4.58
N GLY A 297 21.24 5.88 -3.72
CA GLY A 297 20.80 7.26 -3.95
C GLY A 297 21.84 8.33 -3.58
N GLY A 298 22.94 7.94 -2.96
CA GLY A 298 23.95 8.82 -2.37
C GLY A 298 24.95 9.44 -3.36
N ALA A 299 24.70 9.47 -4.66
CA ALA A 299 25.43 10.38 -5.54
C ALA A 299 24.88 11.81 -5.35
N PRO A 300 25.74 12.83 -5.09
CA PRO A 300 25.26 14.20 -4.93
C PRO A 300 24.53 14.62 -6.20
N LYS A 301 23.25 14.94 -6.12
CA LYS A 301 22.51 15.60 -7.19
C LYS A 301 23.01 17.04 -7.29
N SER A 302 24.16 17.22 -7.99
CA SER A 302 24.62 18.52 -8.48
C SER A 302 23.87 18.82 -9.78
N GLY A 303 23.04 19.83 -9.77
CA GLY A 303 22.48 20.44 -10.95
C GLY A 303 21.16 21.13 -10.67
N PRO A 304 20.99 22.41 -11.07
CA PRO A 304 19.70 23.05 -11.04
C PRO A 304 18.77 22.32 -12.00
N ALA A 305 17.53 22.08 -11.55
CA ALA A 305 16.47 21.65 -12.45
C ALA A 305 16.41 22.65 -13.62
N ASP A 306 16.52 22.13 -14.84
CA ASP A 306 16.40 22.91 -16.07
C ASP A 306 15.03 23.62 -16.06
N SER A 307 15.07 24.94 -15.89
CA SER A 307 13.89 25.81 -15.81
C SER A 307 13.26 26.06 -17.19
N SER A 308 13.70 25.36 -18.24
CA SER A 308 13.27 25.59 -19.62
C SER A 308 11.95 24.91 -20.03
N ALA A 309 11.32 24.11 -19.11
CA ALA A 309 10.13 23.32 -19.47
C ALA A 309 8.78 23.97 -19.12
N PHE A 310 8.73 25.13 -18.50
CA PHE A 310 7.47 25.81 -18.23
C PHE A 310 7.22 26.94 -19.22
N LYS A 311 6.59 26.64 -20.36
CA LYS A 311 5.95 27.66 -21.20
C LYS A 311 4.57 27.95 -20.60
N PRO A 312 4.27 29.20 -20.21
CA PRO A 312 2.92 29.55 -19.81
C PRO A 312 1.96 29.32 -20.97
N ALA A 313 0.84 28.69 -20.72
CA ALA A 313 -0.23 28.54 -21.70
C ALA A 313 -0.70 29.94 -22.15
N ALA A 314 -0.88 30.12 -23.47
CA ALA A 314 -1.41 31.34 -24.04
C ALA A 314 -2.79 31.68 -23.44
N GLU A 315 -3.02 32.97 -23.19
CA GLU A 315 -4.27 33.53 -22.72
C GLU A 315 -5.42 33.09 -23.61
N ILE A 316 -6.49 32.57 -22.99
CA ILE A 316 -7.75 32.30 -23.67
C ILE A 316 -8.45 33.65 -23.85
N PRO A 317 -8.78 34.09 -25.09
CA PRO A 317 -9.53 35.32 -25.27
C PRO A 317 -10.95 35.18 -24.72
N SER A 318 -11.42 36.27 -24.11
CA SER A 318 -12.75 36.48 -23.51
C SER A 318 -13.93 36.30 -24.48
#